data_e369d76838ccffa2e0771b3d4b712275
#
_entry.id   e369d76838ccffa2e0771b3d4b712275
#
_cell.length_a   1.000
_cell.length_b   1.000
_cell.length_c   1.000
_cell.angle_alpha   90.00
_cell.angle_beta   90.00
_cell.angle_gamma   90.00
#
_symmetry.space_group_name_H-M   'P 1'
#
loop_
_entity.id
_entity.type
_entity.pdbx_description
1 polymer ?
#
loop_
_entity_poly.entity_id
_entity_poly.type
_entity_poly.pdbx_seq_one_letter_code
_entity_poly.pdbx_strand_id
1 'polypeptide(L)'
;MDPINRRGLLGAGAAALPALALNVAPSAAREIDPELPEHWTALLNLLSKHDDAFGPRAVQGAVRHELRVIAEHRAVARGELCEALMRVESCWSEFSAWLAHDCGDHGGRQGLLERALHLARAADYPDMLAWARARQAQWADAPMALRAAEAGLRTPRASAHTRAMCATRAAYAHARLGDAASVERSIAEADHLVATESPPLPPPDSGMTGLLVRRWEARCWAALNPARAIGMYDDILRDQPRTWVREQGLYLAYVANACADAGELDRARAEGAKALAIARTTKSATATRELKRLGAVLQAA
;
A
#
# COMPACT_ATOMS: atom_id res chain seq x y z
N MET A 1 -45.80 40.81 27.91
CA MET A 1 -44.95 40.19 26.84
C MET A 1 -43.87 39.35 27.57
N ASP A 2 -44.17 38.05 27.75
CA ASP A 2 -43.34 37.12 28.50
C ASP A 2 -42.13 36.63 27.66
N PRO A 3 -40.94 36.49 28.23
CA PRO A 3 -39.81 35.94 27.55
C PRO A 3 -39.91 34.41 27.49
N ILE A 4 -39.84 33.84 26.29
CA ILE A 4 -39.87 32.41 26.00
C ILE A 4 -38.71 31.70 26.69
N ASN A 5 -39.08 30.82 27.63
CA ASN A 5 -38.21 29.98 28.41
C ASN A 5 -37.53 28.89 27.57
N ARG A 6 -36.26 29.05 27.25
CA ARG A 6 -35.43 28.11 26.43
C ARG A 6 -35.05 26.79 27.16
N ARG A 7 -35.59 26.51 28.34
CA ARG A 7 -35.24 25.30 29.13
C ARG A 7 -36.23 24.15 29.03
N GLY A 8 -37.29 24.28 28.16
CA GLY A 8 -38.34 23.26 28.03
C GLY A 8 -38.19 22.26 26.88
N LEU A 9 -37.10 22.25 26.12
CA LEU A 9 -36.95 21.46 24.88
C LEU A 9 -35.93 20.30 24.91
N LEU A 10 -35.46 19.93 26.10
CA LEU A 10 -34.51 18.81 26.30
C LEU A 10 -35.08 17.62 27.12
N GLY A 11 -36.37 17.43 27.09
CA GLY A 11 -37.03 16.38 27.84
C GLY A 11 -38.17 15.66 27.14
N ALA A 12 -37.92 15.13 25.91
CA ALA A 12 -38.93 14.24 25.31
C ALA A 12 -38.25 13.15 24.46
N GLY A 13 -38.15 11.94 25.04
CA GLY A 13 -38.34 10.73 24.27
C GLY A 13 -37.17 10.21 23.46
N ALA A 14 -36.20 9.59 24.10
CA ALA A 14 -35.54 8.44 23.51
C ALA A 14 -36.59 7.30 23.43
N ALA A 15 -37.44 7.32 22.42
CA ALA A 15 -38.21 6.15 22.02
C ALA A 15 -37.24 5.14 21.45
N ALA A 16 -36.89 4.11 22.24
CA ALA A 16 -36.24 2.93 21.76
C ALA A 16 -37.10 2.34 20.64
N LEU A 17 -36.64 2.49 19.40
CA LEU A 17 -37.18 1.72 18.29
C LEU A 17 -36.96 0.24 18.66
N PRO A 18 -38.00 -0.61 18.66
CA PRO A 18 -37.79 -2.03 18.83
C PRO A 18 -36.86 -2.50 17.69
N ALA A 19 -35.74 -3.12 18.05
CA ALA A 19 -34.94 -3.88 17.10
C ALA A 19 -35.87 -4.93 16.49
N LEU A 20 -36.40 -4.64 15.30
CA LEU A 20 -36.98 -5.65 14.43
C LEU A 20 -35.83 -6.61 14.12
N ALA A 21 -35.70 -7.66 14.93
CA ALA A 21 -35.01 -8.85 14.56
C ALA A 21 -35.76 -9.40 13.34
N LEU A 22 -35.36 -8.94 12.14
CA LEU A 22 -35.66 -9.65 10.93
C LEU A 22 -34.99 -11.02 11.07
N ASN A 23 -35.74 -11.99 11.58
CA ASN A 23 -35.48 -13.41 11.34
C ASN A 23 -35.58 -13.60 9.83
N VAL A 24 -34.52 -13.24 9.11
CA VAL A 24 -34.33 -13.71 7.75
C VAL A 24 -34.04 -15.20 7.90
N ALA A 25 -35.09 -16.01 7.72
CA ALA A 25 -34.93 -17.43 7.47
C ALA A 25 -33.81 -17.60 6.44
N PRO A 26 -32.99 -18.66 6.48
CA PRO A 26 -31.98 -18.92 5.45
C PRO A 26 -32.73 -19.00 4.12
N SER A 27 -32.79 -17.85 3.45
CA SER A 27 -33.39 -17.71 2.12
C SER A 27 -32.66 -18.68 1.22
N ALA A 28 -33.42 -19.48 0.49
CA ALA A 28 -32.97 -20.30 -0.64
C ALA A 28 -31.84 -19.54 -1.34
N ALA A 29 -30.72 -20.25 -1.58
CA ALA A 29 -29.44 -19.68 -2.03
C ALA A 29 -29.66 -18.49 -2.96
N ARG A 30 -29.49 -17.29 -2.42
CA ARG A 30 -29.62 -16.07 -3.21
C ARG A 30 -28.53 -16.18 -4.25
N GLU A 31 -28.92 -16.27 -5.50
CA GLU A 31 -27.99 -16.32 -6.61
C GLU A 31 -27.05 -15.14 -6.48
N ILE A 32 -25.77 -15.41 -6.29
CA ILE A 32 -24.78 -14.34 -6.14
C ILE A 32 -24.54 -13.81 -7.54
N ASP A 33 -24.67 -12.51 -7.68
CA ASP A 33 -24.41 -11.81 -8.94
C ASP A 33 -22.97 -12.10 -9.42
N PRO A 34 -22.78 -12.68 -10.60
CA PRO A 34 -21.47 -13.00 -11.16
C PRO A 34 -20.61 -11.76 -11.46
N GLU A 35 -21.20 -10.55 -11.54
CA GLU A 35 -20.48 -9.29 -11.76
C GLU A 35 -19.86 -8.70 -10.48
N LEU A 36 -20.18 -9.23 -9.31
CA LEU A 36 -19.62 -8.74 -8.02
C LEU A 36 -18.09 -8.69 -7.96
N PRO A 37 -17.32 -9.66 -8.50
CA PRO A 37 -15.87 -9.57 -8.53
C PRO A 37 -15.35 -8.33 -9.25
N GLU A 38 -15.95 -7.95 -10.38
CA GLU A 38 -15.59 -6.75 -11.15
C GLU A 38 -15.96 -5.48 -10.39
N HIS A 39 -17.14 -5.46 -9.76
CA HIS A 39 -17.59 -4.37 -8.91
C HIS A 39 -16.58 -4.10 -7.78
N TRP A 40 -16.17 -5.12 -7.02
CA TRP A 40 -15.19 -4.95 -5.95
C TRP A 40 -13.80 -4.58 -6.45
N THR A 41 -13.42 -5.03 -7.64
CA THR A 41 -12.17 -4.61 -8.29
C THR A 41 -12.19 -3.10 -8.59
N ALA A 42 -13.28 -2.60 -9.16
CA ALA A 42 -13.45 -1.17 -9.43
C ALA A 42 -13.46 -0.32 -8.15
N LEU A 43 -14.16 -0.80 -7.12
CA LEU A 43 -14.22 -0.13 -5.82
C LEU A 43 -12.84 -0.10 -5.13
N LEU A 44 -12.05 -1.18 -5.21
CA LEU A 44 -10.69 -1.24 -4.66
C LEU A 44 -9.79 -0.18 -5.31
N ASN A 45 -9.84 -0.06 -6.64
CA ASN A 45 -9.09 0.95 -7.38
C ASN A 45 -9.50 2.39 -7.00
N LEU A 46 -10.79 2.62 -6.74
CA LEU A 46 -11.27 3.92 -6.26
C LEU A 46 -10.75 4.24 -4.85
N LEU A 47 -10.83 3.28 -3.94
CA LEU A 47 -10.36 3.44 -2.56
C LEU A 47 -8.84 3.62 -2.48
N SER A 48 -8.06 2.98 -3.37
CA SER A 48 -6.62 3.21 -3.48
C SER A 48 -6.28 4.66 -3.87
N LYS A 49 -6.98 5.21 -4.86
CA LYS A 49 -6.82 6.64 -5.25
C LYS A 49 -7.21 7.58 -4.09
N HIS A 50 -8.21 7.20 -3.32
CA HIS A 50 -8.63 7.96 -2.14
C HIS A 50 -7.57 7.90 -1.03
N ASP A 51 -6.93 6.75 -0.81
CA ASP A 51 -5.78 6.60 0.10
C ASP A 51 -4.62 7.53 -0.30
N ASP A 52 -4.28 7.57 -1.59
CA ASP A 52 -3.22 8.45 -2.09
C ASP A 52 -3.49 9.94 -1.85
N ALA A 53 -4.75 10.35 -1.91
CA ALA A 53 -5.14 11.74 -1.72
C ALA A 53 -5.28 12.13 -0.23
N PHE A 54 -5.88 11.27 0.59
CA PHE A 54 -6.32 11.61 1.95
C PHE A 54 -5.66 10.77 3.05
N GLY A 55 -4.93 9.73 2.68
CA GLY A 55 -4.22 8.84 3.58
C GLY A 55 -5.04 7.63 4.06
N PRO A 56 -4.38 6.64 4.69
CA PRO A 56 -4.93 5.32 4.95
C PRO A 56 -6.14 5.32 5.90
N ARG A 57 -6.17 6.24 6.84
CA ARG A 57 -7.28 6.32 7.81
C ARG A 57 -8.61 6.74 7.20
N ALA A 58 -8.57 7.42 6.04
CA ALA A 58 -9.78 7.85 5.34
C ALA A 58 -10.54 6.66 4.73
N VAL A 59 -9.84 5.59 4.35
CA VAL A 59 -10.41 4.44 3.66
C VAL A 59 -10.45 3.14 4.48
N GLN A 60 -9.65 3.03 5.52
CA GLN A 60 -9.48 1.79 6.29
C GLN A 60 -10.80 1.18 6.80
N GLY A 61 -11.76 2.02 7.20
CA GLY A 61 -13.07 1.57 7.68
C GLY A 61 -13.89 0.89 6.57
N ALA A 62 -13.96 1.52 5.40
CA ALA A 62 -14.65 0.99 4.22
C ALA A 62 -13.98 -0.29 3.73
N VAL A 63 -12.65 -0.29 3.59
CA VAL A 63 -11.90 -1.47 3.14
C VAL A 63 -12.12 -2.67 4.07
N ARG A 64 -12.15 -2.45 5.37
CA ARG A 64 -12.39 -3.51 6.36
C ARG A 64 -13.81 -4.05 6.30
N HIS A 65 -14.79 -3.18 6.04
CA HIS A 65 -16.19 -3.58 5.85
C HIS A 65 -16.32 -4.46 4.60
N GLU A 66 -15.86 -3.99 3.46
CA GLU A 66 -15.97 -4.72 2.19
C GLU A 66 -15.22 -6.05 2.21
N LEU A 67 -14.03 -6.10 2.80
CA LEU A 67 -13.28 -7.35 2.93
C LEU A 67 -14.09 -8.43 3.68
N ARG A 68 -14.88 -8.05 4.69
CA ARG A 68 -15.77 -8.96 5.39
C ARG A 68 -16.93 -9.41 4.50
N VAL A 69 -17.55 -8.47 3.78
CA VAL A 69 -18.67 -8.78 2.85
C VAL A 69 -18.20 -9.72 1.73
N ILE A 70 -17.03 -9.47 1.13
CA ILE A 70 -16.43 -10.36 0.13
C ILE A 70 -16.24 -11.78 0.68
N ALA A 71 -15.73 -11.90 1.91
CA ALA A 71 -15.53 -13.20 2.55
C ALA A 71 -16.83 -13.96 2.79
N GLU A 72 -17.90 -13.26 3.19
CA GLU A 72 -19.23 -13.82 3.38
C GLU A 72 -19.80 -14.37 2.06
N HIS A 73 -19.68 -13.62 0.95
CA HIS A 73 -20.10 -14.07 -0.38
C HIS A 73 -19.27 -15.25 -0.87
N ARG A 74 -17.94 -15.19 -0.72
CA ARG A 74 -17.06 -16.30 -1.10
C ARG A 74 -17.40 -17.60 -0.34
N ALA A 75 -17.78 -17.50 0.92
CA ALA A 75 -18.10 -18.69 1.74
C ALA A 75 -19.27 -19.51 1.20
N VAL A 76 -20.20 -18.88 0.47
CA VAL A 76 -21.38 -19.55 -0.11
C VAL A 76 -21.26 -19.75 -1.63
N ALA A 77 -20.37 -19.05 -2.32
CA ALA A 77 -20.09 -19.20 -3.74
C ALA A 77 -19.51 -20.58 -4.08
N ARG A 78 -19.67 -21.02 -5.33
CA ARG A 78 -19.15 -22.30 -5.84
C ARG A 78 -18.51 -22.10 -7.23
N GLY A 79 -17.66 -23.05 -7.64
CA GLY A 79 -17.05 -23.07 -8.97
C GLY A 79 -16.26 -21.80 -9.28
N GLU A 80 -16.34 -21.35 -10.52
CA GLU A 80 -15.60 -20.22 -11.05
C GLU A 80 -15.85 -18.92 -10.26
N LEU A 81 -17.08 -18.69 -9.80
CA LEU A 81 -17.39 -17.50 -8.99
C LEU A 81 -16.65 -17.53 -7.63
N CYS A 82 -16.51 -18.70 -7.01
CA CYS A 82 -15.73 -18.84 -5.78
C CYS A 82 -14.25 -18.50 -6.02
N GLU A 83 -13.68 -18.98 -7.13
CA GLU A 83 -12.29 -18.67 -7.52
C GLU A 83 -12.11 -17.17 -7.82
N ALA A 84 -13.04 -16.56 -8.55
CA ALA A 84 -13.01 -15.12 -8.82
C ALA A 84 -13.07 -14.30 -7.51
N LEU A 85 -13.93 -14.67 -6.58
CA LEU A 85 -14.03 -14.04 -5.26
C LEU A 85 -12.77 -14.27 -4.41
N MET A 86 -12.10 -15.42 -4.50
CA MET A 86 -10.79 -15.62 -3.84
C MET A 86 -9.72 -14.69 -4.40
N ARG A 87 -9.68 -14.49 -5.72
CA ARG A 87 -8.76 -13.53 -6.35
C ARG A 87 -8.99 -12.10 -5.85
N VAL A 88 -10.25 -11.66 -5.88
CA VAL A 88 -10.64 -10.34 -5.36
C VAL A 88 -10.27 -10.21 -3.88
N GLU A 89 -10.66 -11.18 -3.04
CA GLU A 89 -10.38 -11.14 -1.61
C GLU A 89 -8.88 -11.12 -1.32
N SER A 90 -8.05 -11.78 -2.16
CA SER A 90 -6.59 -11.72 -2.02
C SER A 90 -6.05 -10.30 -2.26
N CYS A 91 -6.56 -9.58 -3.27
CA CYS A 91 -6.20 -8.19 -3.54
C CYS A 91 -6.63 -7.26 -2.39
N TRP A 92 -7.86 -7.41 -1.91
CA TRP A 92 -8.38 -6.63 -0.78
C TRP A 92 -7.61 -6.89 0.51
N SER A 93 -7.20 -8.14 0.75
CA SER A 93 -6.38 -8.51 1.91
C SER A 93 -4.98 -7.87 1.85
N GLU A 94 -4.36 -7.87 0.67
CA GLU A 94 -3.06 -7.22 0.46
C GLU A 94 -3.15 -5.71 0.65
N PHE A 95 -4.15 -5.06 0.06
CA PHE A 95 -4.36 -3.62 0.24
C PHE A 95 -4.69 -3.27 1.69
N SER A 96 -5.47 -4.11 2.38
CA SER A 96 -5.71 -3.96 3.83
C SER A 96 -4.42 -4.06 4.64
N ALA A 97 -3.49 -4.96 4.25
CA ALA A 97 -2.17 -5.07 4.88
C ALA A 97 -1.32 -3.82 4.65
N TRP A 98 -1.38 -3.23 3.46
CA TRP A 98 -0.76 -1.95 3.16
C TRP A 98 -1.30 -0.82 4.05
N LEU A 99 -2.63 -0.68 4.15
CA LEU A 99 -3.26 0.32 5.01
C LEU A 99 -2.90 0.14 6.49
N ALA A 100 -2.90 -1.12 6.98
CA ALA A 100 -2.48 -1.44 8.34
C ALA A 100 -1.03 -1.01 8.59
N HIS A 101 -0.12 -1.29 7.63
CA HIS A 101 1.27 -0.84 7.71
C HIS A 101 1.38 0.69 7.82
N ASP A 102 0.67 1.43 6.96
CA ASP A 102 0.74 2.89 6.93
C ASP A 102 -0.09 3.55 8.05
N CYS A 103 -0.93 2.79 8.74
CA CYS A 103 -1.54 3.18 10.02
C CYS A 103 -0.64 2.87 11.24
N GLY A 104 0.46 2.13 11.05
CA GLY A 104 1.35 1.69 12.13
C GLY A 104 0.94 0.39 12.83
N ASP A 105 -0.09 -0.31 12.33
CA ASP A 105 -0.53 -1.62 12.82
C ASP A 105 0.31 -2.75 12.21
N HIS A 106 1.47 -3.01 12.82
CA HIS A 106 2.39 -4.02 12.33
C HIS A 106 1.94 -5.46 12.59
N GLY A 107 1.12 -5.69 13.63
CA GLY A 107 0.55 -7.02 13.92
C GLY A 107 -0.54 -7.41 12.91
N GLY A 108 -1.52 -6.53 12.71
CA GLY A 108 -2.63 -6.76 11.78
C GLY A 108 -2.18 -6.94 10.32
N ARG A 109 -1.16 -6.20 9.87
CA ARG A 109 -0.66 -6.30 8.50
C ARG A 109 -0.16 -7.70 8.14
N GLN A 110 0.50 -8.42 9.09
CA GLN A 110 1.07 -9.73 8.80
C GLN A 110 -0.02 -10.77 8.52
N GLY A 111 -1.05 -10.86 9.37
CA GLY A 111 -2.16 -11.78 9.16
C GLY A 111 -2.93 -11.51 7.87
N LEU A 112 -3.10 -10.24 7.51
CA LEU A 112 -3.74 -9.82 6.25
C LEU A 112 -2.90 -10.25 5.03
N LEU A 113 -1.59 -10.08 5.08
CA LEU A 113 -0.70 -10.50 3.98
C LEU A 113 -0.63 -12.02 3.85
N GLU A 114 -0.62 -12.76 4.96
CA GLU A 114 -0.69 -14.23 4.96
C GLU A 114 -2.01 -14.72 4.35
N ARG A 115 -3.14 -14.04 4.67
CA ARG A 115 -4.43 -14.31 4.03
C ARG A 115 -4.39 -14.07 2.53
N ALA A 116 -3.81 -12.96 2.07
CA ALA A 116 -3.65 -12.68 0.65
C ALA A 116 -2.87 -13.79 -0.06
N LEU A 117 -1.74 -14.24 0.51
CA LEU A 117 -0.93 -15.34 -0.02
C LEU A 117 -1.69 -16.68 -0.05
N HIS A 118 -2.46 -16.97 0.99
CA HIS A 118 -3.26 -18.20 1.06
C HIS A 118 -4.32 -18.23 -0.04
N LEU A 119 -5.11 -17.17 -0.17
CA LEU A 119 -6.17 -17.06 -1.18
C LEU A 119 -5.62 -17.05 -2.60
N ALA A 120 -4.51 -16.32 -2.84
CA ALA A 120 -3.86 -16.29 -4.15
C ALA A 120 -3.36 -17.68 -4.58
N ARG A 121 -2.86 -18.52 -3.65
CA ARG A 121 -2.51 -19.92 -3.94
C ARG A 121 -3.74 -20.75 -4.26
N ALA A 122 -4.80 -20.64 -3.45
CA ALA A 122 -6.04 -21.42 -3.63
C ALA A 122 -6.73 -21.09 -4.95
N ALA A 123 -6.66 -19.84 -5.42
CA ALA A 123 -7.27 -19.37 -6.67
C ALA A 123 -6.33 -19.45 -7.89
N ASP A 124 -5.16 -20.08 -7.77
CA ASP A 124 -4.13 -20.11 -8.81
C ASP A 124 -3.88 -18.70 -9.43
N TYR A 125 -3.52 -17.74 -8.57
CA TYR A 125 -3.31 -16.35 -8.96
C TYR A 125 -1.83 -15.95 -8.82
N PRO A 126 -0.97 -16.28 -9.82
CA PRO A 126 0.47 -16.13 -9.73
C PRO A 126 0.93 -14.68 -9.55
N ASP A 127 0.24 -13.72 -10.19
CA ASP A 127 0.60 -12.31 -10.04
C ASP A 127 0.40 -11.82 -8.61
N MET A 128 -0.70 -12.16 -7.96
CA MET A 128 -0.91 -11.78 -6.56
C MET A 128 0.06 -12.51 -5.63
N LEU A 129 0.45 -13.75 -5.92
CA LEU A 129 1.49 -14.45 -5.17
C LEU A 129 2.83 -13.70 -5.23
N ALA A 130 3.27 -13.30 -6.42
CA ALA A 130 4.53 -12.57 -6.60
C ALA A 130 4.42 -11.15 -5.99
N TRP A 131 3.29 -10.46 -6.18
CA TRP A 131 3.03 -9.16 -5.58
C TRP A 131 3.11 -9.20 -4.04
N ALA A 132 2.44 -10.14 -3.40
CA ALA A 132 2.46 -10.28 -1.95
C ALA A 132 3.88 -10.66 -1.44
N ARG A 133 4.69 -11.39 -2.23
CA ARG A 133 6.11 -11.63 -1.95
C ARG A 133 6.94 -10.34 -2.01
N ALA A 134 6.70 -9.49 -3.03
CA ALA A 134 7.33 -8.17 -3.09
C ALA A 134 6.96 -7.30 -1.87
N ARG A 135 5.71 -7.40 -1.40
CA ARG A 135 5.27 -6.72 -0.18
C ARG A 135 5.93 -7.27 1.09
N GLN A 136 6.10 -8.58 1.21
CA GLN A 136 6.89 -9.18 2.30
C GLN A 136 8.32 -8.66 2.30
N ALA A 137 8.96 -8.63 1.13
CA ALA A 137 10.31 -8.11 0.96
C ALA A 137 10.44 -6.63 1.41
N GLN A 138 9.42 -5.83 1.11
CA GLN A 138 9.42 -4.40 1.49
C GLN A 138 9.50 -4.19 3.01
N TRP A 139 8.96 -5.11 3.81
CA TRP A 139 8.81 -4.95 5.26
C TRP A 139 9.79 -5.80 6.10
N ALA A 140 10.53 -6.70 5.48
CA ALA A 140 11.45 -7.59 6.14
C ALA A 140 12.85 -6.95 6.35
N ASP A 141 13.69 -7.57 7.20
CA ASP A 141 15.11 -7.31 7.21
C ASP A 141 15.77 -7.68 5.88
N ALA A 142 17.00 -7.22 5.62
CA ALA A 142 17.59 -7.35 4.30
C ALA A 142 17.77 -8.81 3.83
N PRO A 143 18.23 -9.78 4.64
CA PRO A 143 18.33 -11.17 4.21
C PRO A 143 16.96 -11.82 3.93
N MET A 144 15.94 -11.55 4.74
CA MET A 144 14.58 -12.05 4.53
C MET A 144 13.91 -11.37 3.33
N ALA A 145 14.16 -10.07 3.15
CA ALA A 145 13.67 -9.30 2.01
C ALA A 145 14.18 -9.88 0.69
N LEU A 146 15.49 -10.19 0.62
CA LEU A 146 16.07 -10.79 -0.57
C LEU A 146 15.43 -12.15 -0.89
N ARG A 147 15.31 -13.04 0.10
CA ARG A 147 14.64 -14.34 -0.08
C ARG A 147 13.21 -14.20 -0.57
N ALA A 148 12.44 -13.26 0.00
CA ALA A 148 11.04 -13.04 -0.41
C ALA A 148 10.95 -12.48 -1.85
N ALA A 149 11.79 -11.51 -2.20
CA ALA A 149 11.85 -10.92 -3.54
C ALA A 149 12.23 -11.96 -4.60
N GLU A 150 13.27 -12.77 -4.34
CA GLU A 150 13.68 -13.85 -5.23
C GLU A 150 12.59 -14.94 -5.37
N ALA A 151 11.89 -15.29 -4.29
CA ALA A 151 10.76 -16.20 -4.38
C ALA A 151 9.63 -15.64 -5.26
N GLY A 152 9.40 -14.33 -5.22
CA GLY A 152 8.49 -13.63 -6.11
C GLY A 152 8.94 -13.68 -7.58
N LEU A 153 10.22 -13.38 -7.85
CA LEU A 153 10.82 -13.46 -9.19
C LEU A 153 10.69 -14.87 -9.82
N ARG A 154 10.81 -15.91 -8.99
CA ARG A 154 10.69 -17.31 -9.44
C ARG A 154 9.26 -17.84 -9.46
N THR A 155 8.23 -17.00 -9.19
CA THR A 155 6.84 -17.44 -9.25
C THR A 155 6.47 -17.82 -10.68
N PRO A 156 6.12 -19.09 -10.96
CA PRO A 156 5.75 -19.52 -12.32
C PRO A 156 4.54 -18.74 -12.82
N ARG A 157 4.52 -18.38 -14.10
CA ARG A 157 3.43 -17.67 -14.78
C ARG A 157 3.11 -16.27 -14.24
N ALA A 158 3.91 -15.74 -13.30
CA ALA A 158 3.78 -14.33 -12.92
C ALA A 158 4.19 -13.42 -14.09
N SER A 159 3.41 -12.37 -14.28
CA SER A 159 3.62 -11.39 -15.35
C SER A 159 4.97 -10.66 -15.22
N ALA A 160 5.46 -10.10 -16.34
CA ALA A 160 6.70 -9.34 -16.35
C ALA A 160 6.64 -8.14 -15.39
N HIS A 161 5.52 -7.42 -15.36
CA HIS A 161 5.35 -6.28 -14.47
C HIS A 161 5.37 -6.67 -12.98
N THR A 162 4.74 -7.77 -12.61
CA THR A 162 4.78 -8.27 -11.21
C THR A 162 6.18 -8.73 -10.82
N ARG A 163 6.90 -9.38 -11.75
CA ARG A 163 8.30 -9.74 -11.55
C ARG A 163 9.21 -8.52 -11.43
N ALA A 164 8.96 -7.44 -12.19
CA ALA A 164 9.66 -6.17 -12.04
C ALA A 164 9.50 -5.59 -10.64
N MET A 165 8.30 -5.70 -10.04
CA MET A 165 8.09 -5.35 -8.63
C MET A 165 9.04 -6.13 -7.71
N CYS A 166 9.18 -7.43 -7.93
CA CYS A 166 10.07 -8.26 -7.11
C CYS A 166 11.54 -7.88 -7.33
N ALA A 167 11.97 -7.60 -8.58
CA ALA A 167 13.33 -7.18 -8.91
C ALA A 167 13.71 -5.87 -8.18
N THR A 168 12.81 -4.88 -8.14
CA THR A 168 13.07 -3.64 -7.39
C THR A 168 13.21 -3.87 -5.89
N ARG A 169 12.51 -4.86 -5.31
CA ARG A 169 12.64 -5.23 -3.89
C ARG A 169 13.93 -5.99 -3.62
N ALA A 170 14.37 -6.84 -4.55
CA ALA A 170 15.70 -7.48 -4.49
C ALA A 170 16.80 -6.42 -4.54
N ALA A 171 16.71 -5.44 -5.45
CA ALA A 171 17.64 -4.33 -5.51
C ALA A 171 17.75 -3.60 -4.16
N TYR A 172 16.60 -3.28 -3.54
CA TYR A 172 16.61 -2.59 -2.25
C TYR A 172 17.18 -3.47 -1.10
N ALA A 173 16.94 -4.77 -1.14
CA ALA A 173 17.58 -5.69 -0.20
C ALA A 173 19.11 -5.72 -0.38
N HIS A 174 19.62 -5.79 -1.61
CA HIS A 174 21.03 -5.69 -1.93
C HIS A 174 21.65 -4.36 -1.47
N ALA A 175 20.94 -3.23 -1.68
CA ALA A 175 21.40 -1.93 -1.20
C ALA A 175 21.61 -1.92 0.33
N ARG A 176 20.66 -2.52 1.08
CA ARG A 176 20.76 -2.63 2.55
C ARG A 176 21.85 -3.60 3.02
N LEU A 177 22.34 -4.46 2.13
CA LEU A 177 23.50 -5.34 2.34
C LEU A 177 24.82 -4.71 1.85
N GLY A 178 24.81 -3.52 1.27
CA GLY A 178 25.98 -2.82 0.75
C GLY A 178 26.46 -3.29 -0.63
N ASP A 179 25.66 -4.10 -1.35
CA ASP A 179 26.04 -4.68 -2.65
C ASP A 179 25.51 -3.83 -3.83
N ALA A 180 26.28 -2.81 -4.19
CA ALA A 180 25.93 -1.89 -5.28
C ALA A 180 25.86 -2.59 -6.65
N ALA A 181 26.73 -3.58 -6.92
CA ALA A 181 26.72 -4.29 -8.20
C ALA A 181 25.44 -5.12 -8.39
N SER A 182 24.95 -5.74 -7.34
CA SER A 182 23.66 -6.47 -7.40
C SER A 182 22.46 -5.51 -7.50
N VAL A 183 22.56 -4.31 -6.92
CA VAL A 183 21.55 -3.25 -7.11
C VAL A 183 21.42 -2.92 -8.60
N GLU A 184 22.52 -2.59 -9.26
CA GLU A 184 22.52 -2.21 -10.68
C GLU A 184 21.95 -3.34 -11.56
N ARG A 185 22.32 -4.58 -11.32
CA ARG A 185 21.76 -5.73 -12.05
C ARG A 185 20.26 -5.90 -11.84
N SER A 186 19.80 -5.79 -10.59
CA SER A 186 18.38 -5.96 -10.29
C SER A 186 17.51 -4.81 -10.81
N ILE A 187 18.04 -3.58 -10.85
CA ILE A 187 17.35 -2.44 -11.46
C ILE A 187 17.29 -2.61 -12.99
N ALA A 188 18.39 -3.01 -13.62
CA ALA A 188 18.40 -3.29 -15.07
C ALA A 188 17.42 -4.41 -15.46
N GLU A 189 17.30 -5.46 -14.61
CA GLU A 189 16.28 -6.51 -14.80
C GLU A 189 14.87 -5.92 -14.66
N ALA A 190 14.61 -5.05 -13.66
CA ALA A 190 13.31 -4.42 -13.49
C ALA A 190 12.93 -3.54 -14.69
N ASP A 191 13.86 -2.74 -15.21
CA ASP A 191 13.64 -1.90 -16.41
C ASP A 191 13.34 -2.73 -17.64
N HIS A 192 14.08 -3.83 -17.85
CA HIS A 192 13.82 -4.76 -18.95
C HIS A 192 12.42 -5.39 -18.84
N LEU A 193 12.03 -5.83 -17.65
CA LEU A 193 10.71 -6.42 -17.40
C LEU A 193 9.57 -5.41 -17.59
N VAL A 194 9.75 -4.14 -17.20
CA VAL A 194 8.75 -3.08 -17.42
C VAL A 194 8.58 -2.74 -18.90
N ALA A 195 9.65 -2.84 -19.69
CA ALA A 195 9.59 -2.63 -21.14
C ALA A 195 8.89 -3.78 -21.90
N THR A 196 8.66 -4.92 -21.24
CA THR A 196 7.98 -6.08 -21.82
C THR A 196 6.47 -5.88 -21.76
N GLU A 197 5.76 -6.17 -22.86
CA GLU A 197 4.29 -6.20 -22.86
C GLU A 197 3.79 -7.21 -21.81
N SER A 198 2.85 -6.78 -20.99
CA SER A 198 2.40 -7.54 -19.84
C SER A 198 0.96 -7.19 -19.50
N PRO A 199 0.16 -8.14 -18.98
CA PRO A 199 -1.16 -7.84 -18.46
C PRO A 199 -1.08 -6.83 -17.29
N PRO A 200 -2.19 -6.15 -16.97
CA PRO A 200 -2.27 -5.25 -15.83
C PRO A 200 -1.85 -5.94 -14.54
N LEU A 201 -1.29 -5.15 -13.62
CA LEU A 201 -0.99 -5.62 -12.27
C LEU A 201 -2.27 -6.00 -11.51
N PRO A 202 -2.17 -6.88 -10.48
CA PRO A 202 -3.28 -7.09 -9.56
C PRO A 202 -3.81 -5.78 -8.98
N PRO A 203 -5.15 -5.65 -8.81
CA PRO A 203 -5.72 -4.47 -8.16
C PRO A 203 -5.26 -4.33 -6.68
N PRO A 204 -5.11 -3.11 -6.17
CA PRO A 204 -5.27 -1.87 -6.92
C PRO A 204 -4.11 -1.64 -7.88
N ASP A 205 -4.44 -1.39 -9.15
CA ASP A 205 -3.43 -1.15 -10.18
C ASP A 205 -2.74 0.19 -9.92
N SER A 206 -1.51 0.12 -9.45
CA SER A 206 -0.63 1.29 -9.28
C SER A 206 0.25 1.55 -10.51
N GLY A 207 0.11 0.73 -11.56
CA GLY A 207 0.91 0.78 -12.78
C GLY A 207 2.40 0.56 -12.53
N MET A 208 2.96 -0.56 -12.98
CA MET A 208 4.41 -0.76 -12.97
C MET A 208 5.02 0.02 -14.14
N THR A 209 5.41 1.24 -13.88
CA THR A 209 6.02 2.15 -14.86
C THR A 209 7.50 2.35 -14.56
N GLY A 210 8.24 2.89 -15.53
CA GLY A 210 9.62 3.32 -15.30
C GLY A 210 9.76 4.29 -14.12
N LEU A 211 8.74 5.11 -13.83
CA LEU A 211 8.74 5.96 -12.65
C LEU A 211 8.80 5.13 -11.36
N LEU A 212 8.08 4.02 -11.29
CA LEU A 212 8.10 3.16 -10.09
C LEU A 212 9.46 2.45 -9.92
N VAL A 213 10.12 2.04 -11.01
CA VAL A 213 11.50 1.51 -10.96
C VAL A 213 12.45 2.59 -10.44
N ARG A 214 12.43 3.80 -11.01
CA ARG A 214 13.26 4.94 -10.56
C ARG A 214 13.06 5.28 -9.08
N ARG A 215 11.84 5.15 -8.56
CA ARG A 215 11.52 5.36 -7.14
C ARG A 215 12.26 4.37 -6.24
N TRP A 216 12.32 3.10 -6.63
CA TRP A 216 13.04 2.09 -5.88
C TRP A 216 14.53 2.21 -6.07
N GLU A 217 15.00 2.55 -7.26
CA GLU A 217 16.41 2.86 -7.51
C GLU A 217 16.91 4.00 -6.62
N ALA A 218 16.17 5.10 -6.55
CA ALA A 218 16.51 6.22 -5.65
C ALA A 218 16.62 5.78 -4.18
N ARG A 219 15.73 4.88 -3.73
CA ARG A 219 15.82 4.29 -2.37
C ARG A 219 17.05 3.42 -2.18
N CYS A 220 17.47 2.69 -3.22
CA CYS A 220 18.71 1.90 -3.16
C CYS A 220 19.92 2.82 -3.02
N TRP A 221 19.99 3.87 -3.85
CA TRP A 221 21.10 4.83 -3.78
C TRP A 221 21.08 5.66 -2.51
N ALA A 222 19.91 5.98 -1.94
CA ALA A 222 19.85 6.63 -0.63
C ALA A 222 20.51 5.80 0.49
N ALA A 223 20.52 4.48 0.38
CA ALA A 223 21.19 3.60 1.33
C ALA A 223 22.72 3.46 1.07
N LEU A 224 23.15 3.61 -0.19
CA LEU A 224 24.54 3.39 -0.61
C LEU A 224 25.33 4.69 -0.86
N ASN A 225 24.68 5.67 -1.45
CA ASN A 225 25.24 6.98 -1.82
C ASN A 225 24.14 8.04 -1.76
N PRO A 226 23.88 8.65 -0.60
CA PRO A 226 22.81 9.62 -0.41
C PRO A 226 22.88 10.81 -1.37
N ALA A 227 24.07 11.32 -1.66
CA ALA A 227 24.24 12.44 -2.59
C ALA A 227 23.75 12.14 -4.01
N ARG A 228 23.95 10.91 -4.50
CA ARG A 228 23.40 10.45 -5.78
C ARG A 228 21.87 10.38 -5.75
N ALA A 229 21.30 9.95 -4.65
CA ALA A 229 19.84 9.80 -4.52
C ALA A 229 19.07 11.13 -4.54
N ILE A 230 19.67 12.24 -4.11
CA ILE A 230 19.02 13.55 -4.00
C ILE A 230 18.46 13.99 -5.35
N GLY A 231 19.29 14.01 -6.41
CA GLY A 231 18.84 14.39 -7.74
C GLY A 231 17.76 13.48 -8.31
N MET A 232 17.86 12.17 -8.04
CA MET A 232 16.85 11.20 -8.45
C MET A 232 15.49 11.46 -7.78
N TYR A 233 15.48 11.82 -6.51
CA TYR A 233 14.25 12.18 -5.80
C TYR A 233 13.64 13.47 -6.32
N ASP A 234 14.46 14.47 -6.70
CA ASP A 234 13.98 15.73 -7.30
C ASP A 234 13.24 15.46 -8.61
N ASP A 235 13.78 14.58 -9.46
CA ASP A 235 13.13 14.16 -10.70
C ASP A 235 11.82 13.41 -10.43
N ILE A 236 11.80 12.50 -9.47
CA ILE A 236 10.61 11.77 -9.06
C ILE A 236 9.51 12.73 -8.57
N LEU A 237 9.84 13.70 -7.72
CA LEU A 237 8.90 14.70 -7.21
C LEU A 237 8.35 15.61 -8.32
N ARG A 238 9.12 15.86 -9.37
CA ARG A 238 8.69 16.62 -10.55
C ARG A 238 7.73 15.84 -11.43
N ASP A 239 8.02 14.56 -11.63
CA ASP A 239 7.33 13.69 -12.59
C ASP A 239 6.06 13.03 -12.02
N GLN A 240 5.93 12.94 -10.68
CA GLN A 240 4.80 12.26 -10.08
C GLN A 240 3.48 13.05 -10.18
N PRO A 241 2.32 12.39 -10.27
CA PRO A 241 1.03 13.05 -10.27
C PRO A 241 0.79 13.89 -9.00
N ARG A 242 0.29 15.12 -9.18
CA ARG A 242 0.00 16.03 -8.04
C ARG A 242 -1.10 15.49 -7.10
N THR A 243 -1.91 14.57 -7.58
CA THR A 243 -2.97 13.92 -6.79
C THR A 243 -2.43 12.89 -5.79
N TRP A 244 -1.17 12.47 -5.93
CA TRP A 244 -0.51 11.54 -5.02
C TRP A 244 0.08 12.27 -3.79
N VAL A 245 -0.78 12.94 -3.04
CA VAL A 245 -0.39 13.81 -1.93
C VAL A 245 0.36 13.04 -0.84
N ARG A 246 -0.13 11.86 -0.46
CA ARG A 246 0.50 11.01 0.55
C ARG A 246 1.91 10.57 0.11
N GLU A 247 2.04 10.12 -1.14
CA GLU A 247 3.34 9.75 -1.72
C GLU A 247 4.28 10.95 -1.79
N GLN A 248 3.79 12.14 -2.18
CA GLN A 248 4.60 13.36 -2.18
C GLN A 248 5.21 13.63 -0.80
N GLY A 249 4.41 13.51 0.27
CA GLY A 249 4.91 13.70 1.64
C GLY A 249 5.98 12.68 2.02
N LEU A 250 5.84 11.43 1.58
CA LEU A 250 6.82 10.37 1.82
C LEU A 250 8.13 10.63 1.07
N TYR A 251 8.06 11.02 -0.22
CA TYR A 251 9.25 11.28 -1.02
C TYR A 251 10.00 12.54 -0.55
N LEU A 252 9.30 13.58 -0.12
CA LEU A 252 9.93 14.73 0.56
C LEU A 252 10.68 14.32 1.82
N ALA A 253 10.15 13.37 2.61
CA ALA A 253 10.85 12.84 3.77
C ALA A 253 12.10 12.03 3.38
N TYR A 254 12.05 11.30 2.26
CA TYR A 254 13.24 10.59 1.73
C TYR A 254 14.31 11.57 1.24
N VAL A 255 13.94 12.63 0.51
CA VAL A 255 14.87 13.72 0.13
C VAL A 255 15.52 14.31 1.37
N ALA A 256 14.72 14.68 2.37
CA ALA A 256 15.23 15.29 3.59
C ALA A 256 16.23 14.39 4.33
N ASN A 257 15.94 13.08 4.39
CA ASN A 257 16.88 12.11 4.97
C ASN A 257 18.17 11.99 4.13
N ALA A 258 18.06 11.92 2.79
CA ALA A 258 19.23 11.83 1.91
C ALA A 258 20.11 13.09 2.01
N CYS A 259 19.49 14.27 2.06
CA CYS A 259 20.21 15.55 2.29
C CYS A 259 20.92 15.56 3.65
N ALA A 260 20.27 15.10 4.71
CA ALA A 260 20.89 15.03 6.05
C ALA A 260 22.09 14.06 6.06
N ASP A 261 21.95 12.87 5.45
CA ASP A 261 23.01 11.87 5.34
C ASP A 261 24.17 12.36 4.43
N ALA A 262 23.91 13.29 3.49
CA ALA A 262 24.92 13.92 2.63
C ALA A 262 25.52 15.20 3.24
N GLY A 263 25.07 15.66 4.41
CA GLY A 263 25.53 16.88 5.07
C GLY A 263 24.85 18.17 4.62
N GLU A 264 23.83 18.12 3.74
CA GLU A 264 23.05 19.26 3.27
C GLU A 264 21.94 19.63 4.28
N LEU A 265 22.33 20.04 5.50
CA LEU A 265 21.43 20.17 6.65
C LEU A 265 20.30 21.21 6.46
N ASP A 266 20.59 22.31 5.77
CA ASP A 266 19.58 23.37 5.55
C ASP A 266 18.49 22.90 4.59
N ARG A 267 18.87 22.19 3.52
CA ARG A 267 17.94 21.56 2.61
C ARG A 267 17.16 20.45 3.31
N ALA A 268 17.80 19.63 4.13
CA ALA A 268 17.15 18.60 4.93
C ALA A 268 16.04 19.17 5.82
N ARG A 269 16.29 20.30 6.49
CA ARG A 269 15.28 21.01 7.30
C ARG A 269 14.12 21.53 6.46
N ALA A 270 14.42 22.15 5.31
CA ALA A 270 13.40 22.71 4.43
C ALA A 270 12.45 21.63 3.86
N GLU A 271 13.02 20.54 3.31
CA GLU A 271 12.22 19.43 2.75
C GLU A 271 11.49 18.66 3.85
N GLY A 272 12.11 18.48 5.02
CA GLY A 272 11.49 17.88 6.19
C GLY A 272 10.26 18.67 6.69
N ALA A 273 10.30 19.99 6.67
CA ALA A 273 9.16 20.83 7.05
C ALA A 273 7.97 20.65 6.07
N LYS A 274 8.24 20.60 4.75
CA LYS A 274 7.21 20.32 3.73
C LYS A 274 6.60 18.93 3.94
N ALA A 275 7.45 17.92 4.14
CA ALA A 275 7.02 16.54 4.40
C ALA A 275 6.15 16.45 5.65
N LEU A 276 6.52 17.16 6.73
CA LEU A 276 5.76 17.16 7.99
C LEU A 276 4.37 17.76 7.82
N ALA A 277 4.23 18.84 7.04
CA ALA A 277 2.94 19.45 6.75
C ALA A 277 1.99 18.42 6.08
N ILE A 278 2.48 17.69 5.08
CA ILE A 278 1.70 16.66 4.40
C ILE A 278 1.43 15.45 5.31
N ALA A 279 2.43 14.97 6.06
CA ALA A 279 2.27 13.83 6.95
C ALA A 279 1.21 14.06 8.04
N ARG A 280 1.05 15.31 8.52
CA ARG A 280 0.01 15.69 9.47
C ARG A 280 -1.40 15.60 8.90
N THR A 281 -1.60 15.95 7.64
CA THR A 281 -2.91 15.89 6.98
C THR A 281 -3.26 14.46 6.56
N THR A 282 -2.32 13.73 5.97
CA THR A 282 -2.54 12.34 5.50
C THR A 282 -2.43 11.30 6.60
N LYS A 283 -1.88 11.66 7.77
CA LYS A 283 -1.66 10.78 8.93
C LYS A 283 -0.90 9.48 8.57
N SER A 284 0.01 9.55 7.59
CA SER A 284 0.87 8.44 7.21
C SER A 284 1.88 8.12 8.31
N ALA A 285 1.84 6.91 8.86
CA ALA A 285 2.82 6.46 9.83
C ALA A 285 4.19 6.23 9.18
N THR A 286 4.21 5.87 7.89
CA THR A 286 5.45 5.67 7.13
C THR A 286 6.21 6.99 6.99
N ALA A 287 5.56 8.05 6.50
CA ALA A 287 6.18 9.38 6.42
C ALA A 287 6.60 9.90 7.80
N THR A 288 5.76 9.70 8.83
CA THR A 288 6.06 10.09 10.21
C THR A 288 7.32 9.38 10.75
N ARG A 289 7.51 8.10 10.43
CA ARG A 289 8.69 7.33 10.85
C ARG A 289 9.97 7.87 10.18
N GLU A 290 9.92 8.19 8.89
CA GLU A 290 11.04 8.81 8.18
C GLU A 290 11.41 10.17 8.76
N LEU A 291 10.40 10.99 9.13
CA LEU A 291 10.62 12.29 9.78
C LEU A 291 11.19 12.17 11.19
N LYS A 292 10.85 11.12 11.96
CA LYS A 292 11.48 10.85 13.25
C LYS A 292 12.96 10.51 13.10
N ARG A 293 13.32 9.72 12.06
CA ARG A 293 14.72 9.44 11.71
C ARG A 293 15.47 10.74 11.41
N LEU A 294 14.90 11.60 10.55
CA LEU A 294 15.47 12.92 10.24
C LEU A 294 15.71 13.76 11.50
N GLY A 295 14.72 13.82 12.39
CA GLY A 295 14.83 14.55 13.65
C GLY A 295 16.01 14.09 14.51
N ALA A 296 16.25 12.80 14.59
CA ALA A 296 17.40 12.23 15.34
C ALA A 296 18.74 12.64 14.69
N VAL A 297 18.84 12.62 13.36
CA VAL A 297 20.06 13.03 12.64
C VAL A 297 20.34 14.53 12.84
N LEU A 298 19.30 15.38 12.71
CA LEU A 298 19.45 16.85 12.87
C LEU A 298 19.74 17.31 14.30
N GLN A 299 19.45 16.47 15.30
CA GLN A 299 19.82 16.74 16.71
C GLN A 299 21.25 16.32 17.04
N ALA A 300 21.81 15.38 16.28
CA ALA A 300 23.17 14.89 16.47
C ALA A 300 24.23 15.69 15.69
N ALA A 301 23.79 16.48 14.71
CA ALA A 301 24.65 17.36 13.87
C ALA A 301 24.66 18.80 14.39
#